data_a8fe398684933a53fb4f1948484fb675
#
_entry.id   a8fe398684933a53fb4f1948484fb675
#
_cell.length_a   1.000
_cell.length_b   1.000
_cell.length_c   1.000
_cell.angle_alpha   90.00
_cell.angle_beta   90.00
_cell.angle_gamma   90.00
#
_symmetry.space_group_name_H-M   'P 1'
#
loop_
_entity.id
_entity.type
_entity.pdbx_description
1 polymer ?
#
loop_
_entity_poly.entity_id
_entity_poly.type
_entity_poly.pdbx_seq_one_letter_code
_entity_poly.pdbx_strand_id
1 'polypeptide(L)'
;YLSQLSLLSQKRVVFIFDECHRSQFGETHKRITGFFQQAQLFGFTGTPIFAENATRNEHGKRTTHDLFGECLHRYVITNAISDENVLKFAIEYWGKLKRKGGELVDEAVSSIDTKAFFESPQRIGQVVDWVVANHNRKTHNYEFTAMFCVSSVEALITYYDLFKQKREVGEHDLRVATIFSYGTNEDDAEANGLIGDPDFDLSQDDGAHSHSRDKLESYIDDYNALYKTQFSTQQSKGFYNYYKDIARRVKDREREDANPADRIDILLVVNMYLTGFDAKKLNTLYVDKNLRYHGLIQAYSRTNR
;
A
#
# COMPACT_ATOMS: atom_id res chain seq x y z
N TYR A 1 -28.65 11.66 -22.43
CA TYR A 1 -27.81 10.71 -21.69
C TYR A 1 -28.63 9.51 -21.19
N LEU A 2 -29.74 9.70 -20.45
CA LEU A 2 -30.55 8.60 -19.89
C LEU A 2 -31.25 7.74 -20.98
N SER A 3 -31.66 8.32 -22.10
CA SER A 3 -32.24 7.57 -23.21
C SER A 3 -31.24 6.66 -23.94
N GLN A 4 -30.00 7.06 -24.03
CA GLN A 4 -28.93 6.25 -24.62
C GLN A 4 -28.54 5.10 -23.71
N LEU A 5 -28.53 5.31 -22.39
CA LEU A 5 -28.26 4.26 -21.39
C LEU A 5 -29.36 3.20 -21.37
N SER A 6 -30.64 3.58 -21.53
CA SER A 6 -31.77 2.63 -21.58
C SER A 6 -31.70 1.68 -22.79
N LEU A 7 -31.19 2.14 -23.93
CA LEU A 7 -30.94 1.29 -25.10
C LEU A 7 -29.78 0.30 -24.87
N LEU A 8 -28.77 0.70 -24.08
CA LEU A 8 -27.64 -0.17 -23.71
C LEU A 8 -28.04 -1.27 -22.72
N SER A 9 -29.02 -1.01 -21.83
CA SER A 9 -29.46 -2.00 -20.83
C SER A 9 -30.02 -3.29 -21.43
N GLN A 10 -30.53 -3.22 -22.66
CA GLN A 10 -31.08 -4.36 -23.41
C GLN A 10 -30.03 -5.09 -24.26
N LYS A 11 -28.84 -4.53 -24.38
CA LYS A 11 -27.77 -5.15 -25.16
C LYS A 11 -27.00 -6.16 -24.31
N ARG A 12 -26.39 -7.12 -25.00
CA ARG A 12 -25.39 -7.98 -24.37
C ARG A 12 -24.13 -7.16 -24.11
N VAL A 13 -23.84 -6.89 -22.82
CA VAL A 13 -22.71 -6.10 -22.35
C VAL A 13 -21.76 -7.00 -21.59
N VAL A 14 -20.47 -6.87 -21.86
CA VAL A 14 -19.40 -7.56 -21.11
C VAL A 14 -18.73 -6.54 -20.23
N PHE A 15 -18.71 -6.80 -18.93
CA PHE A 15 -17.95 -6.02 -17.95
C PHE A 15 -16.70 -6.81 -17.56
N ILE A 16 -15.56 -6.16 -17.66
CA ILE A 16 -14.27 -6.69 -17.22
C ILE A 16 -13.86 -5.89 -15.99
N PHE A 17 -13.72 -6.57 -14.85
CA PHE A 17 -13.30 -5.99 -13.60
C PHE A 17 -11.86 -6.40 -13.31
N ASP A 18 -10.95 -5.46 -13.41
CA ASP A 18 -9.59 -5.64 -12.92
C ASP A 18 -9.53 -5.39 -11.40
N GLU A 19 -8.62 -6.06 -10.71
CA GLU A 19 -8.52 -6.06 -9.25
C GLU A 19 -9.88 -6.29 -8.59
N CYS A 20 -10.60 -7.26 -9.12
CA CYS A 20 -12.01 -7.47 -8.83
C CYS A 20 -12.33 -7.78 -7.36
N HIS A 21 -11.33 -8.12 -6.55
CA HIS A 21 -11.48 -8.26 -5.10
C HIS A 21 -11.83 -6.95 -4.37
N ARG A 22 -11.61 -5.78 -5.00
CA ARG A 22 -11.82 -4.46 -4.38
C ARG A 22 -13.23 -3.90 -4.53
N SER A 23 -13.84 -4.05 -5.68
CA SER A 23 -15.04 -3.28 -6.07
C SER A 23 -16.35 -4.05 -6.02
N GLN A 24 -16.33 -5.32 -5.58
CA GLN A 24 -17.38 -6.28 -5.89
C GLN A 24 -18.55 -6.31 -4.94
N PHE A 25 -18.35 -5.85 -3.73
CA PHE A 25 -19.30 -6.11 -2.64
C PHE A 25 -20.24 -4.94 -2.38
N GLY A 26 -20.11 -3.84 -3.16
CA GLY A 26 -20.84 -2.62 -2.93
C GLY A 26 -22.10 -2.46 -3.76
N GLU A 27 -22.77 -1.34 -3.52
CA GLU A 27 -23.99 -0.92 -4.19
C GLU A 27 -23.82 -0.77 -5.71
N THR A 28 -22.61 -0.37 -6.15
CA THR A 28 -22.27 -0.20 -7.57
C THR A 28 -22.43 -1.50 -8.36
N HIS A 29 -21.95 -2.63 -7.81
CA HIS A 29 -22.12 -3.95 -8.46
C HIS A 29 -23.61 -4.31 -8.61
N LYS A 30 -24.41 -4.09 -7.57
CA LYS A 30 -25.86 -4.33 -7.62
C LYS A 30 -26.55 -3.43 -8.64
N ARG A 31 -26.16 -2.18 -8.72
CA ARG A 31 -26.71 -1.23 -9.72
C ARG A 31 -26.38 -1.65 -11.15
N ILE A 32 -25.13 -2.09 -11.40
CA ILE A 32 -24.70 -2.58 -12.71
C ILE A 32 -25.51 -3.82 -13.11
N THR A 33 -25.55 -4.84 -12.25
CA THR A 33 -26.24 -6.09 -12.55
C THR A 33 -27.77 -5.95 -12.61
N GLY A 34 -28.33 -5.03 -11.83
CA GLY A 34 -29.75 -4.72 -11.87
C GLY A 34 -30.17 -3.94 -13.13
N PHE A 35 -29.27 -3.08 -13.66
CA PHE A 35 -29.54 -2.29 -14.85
C PHE A 35 -29.28 -3.08 -16.15
N PHE A 36 -28.19 -3.83 -16.23
CA PHE A 36 -27.80 -4.60 -17.42
C PHE A 36 -28.17 -6.08 -17.23
N GLN A 37 -29.41 -6.44 -17.55
CA GLN A 37 -29.95 -7.78 -17.32
C GLN A 37 -29.28 -8.90 -18.14
N GLN A 38 -28.61 -8.56 -19.24
CA GLN A 38 -27.86 -9.49 -20.11
C GLN A 38 -26.34 -9.31 -19.98
N ALA A 39 -25.88 -8.75 -18.86
CA ALA A 39 -24.46 -8.55 -18.62
C ALA A 39 -23.72 -9.87 -18.39
N GLN A 40 -22.53 -9.96 -18.96
CA GLN A 40 -21.52 -10.96 -18.61
C GLN A 40 -20.43 -10.27 -17.77
N LEU A 41 -20.06 -10.88 -16.66
CA LEU A 41 -19.08 -10.32 -15.74
C LEU A 41 -17.83 -11.19 -15.73
N PHE A 42 -16.68 -10.59 -15.99
CA PHE A 42 -15.38 -11.24 -15.88
C PHE A 42 -14.55 -10.50 -14.83
N GLY A 43 -14.09 -11.22 -13.81
CA GLY A 43 -13.23 -10.69 -12.76
C GLY A 43 -11.79 -11.18 -12.94
N PHE A 44 -10.84 -10.24 -12.91
CA PHE A 44 -9.41 -10.52 -12.86
C PHE A 44 -8.86 -10.05 -11.52
N THR A 45 -8.07 -10.88 -10.86
CA THR A 45 -7.45 -10.54 -9.58
C THR A 45 -6.26 -11.43 -9.28
N GLY A 46 -5.20 -10.83 -8.73
CA GLY A 46 -4.08 -11.58 -8.16
C GLY A 46 -4.40 -12.18 -6.79
N THR A 47 -5.49 -11.74 -6.13
CA THR A 47 -5.83 -12.10 -4.75
C THR A 47 -7.33 -12.35 -4.60
N PRO A 48 -7.84 -13.50 -5.09
CA PRO A 48 -9.26 -13.83 -4.99
C PRO A 48 -9.70 -13.97 -3.52
N ILE A 49 -10.98 -13.67 -3.27
CA ILE A 49 -11.60 -13.82 -1.96
C ILE A 49 -12.24 -15.20 -1.89
N PHE A 50 -11.79 -15.99 -0.93
CA PHE A 50 -12.33 -17.31 -0.58
C PHE A 50 -13.18 -17.21 0.69
N ALA A 51 -13.86 -18.30 1.05
CA ALA A 51 -14.71 -18.35 2.25
C ALA A 51 -13.91 -18.06 3.54
N GLU A 52 -12.64 -18.47 3.58
CA GLU A 52 -11.75 -18.34 4.75
C GLU A 52 -11.29 -16.91 4.98
N ASN A 53 -11.12 -16.12 3.91
CA ASN A 53 -10.65 -14.74 3.98
C ASN A 53 -11.73 -13.71 3.64
N ALA A 54 -12.98 -14.14 3.46
CA ALA A 54 -14.10 -13.25 3.23
C ALA A 54 -14.50 -12.52 4.52
N THR A 55 -14.53 -11.18 4.47
CA THR A 55 -15.07 -10.35 5.54
C THR A 55 -16.58 -10.22 5.43
N ARG A 56 -17.24 -10.07 6.57
CA ARG A 56 -18.69 -9.86 6.61
C ARG A 56 -18.99 -8.37 6.53
N ASN A 57 -19.70 -7.96 5.51
CA ASN A 57 -20.25 -6.60 5.39
C ASN A 57 -21.78 -6.62 5.51
N GLU A 58 -22.43 -5.48 5.32
CA GLU A 58 -23.91 -5.33 5.32
C GLU A 58 -24.63 -6.23 4.29
N HIS A 59 -23.91 -6.80 3.33
CA HIS A 59 -24.42 -7.72 2.31
C HIS A 59 -24.06 -9.19 2.58
N GLY A 60 -23.48 -9.49 3.76
CA GLY A 60 -23.05 -10.83 4.16
C GLY A 60 -21.61 -11.14 3.75
N LYS A 61 -21.17 -12.38 3.97
CA LYS A 61 -19.90 -12.90 3.44
C LYS A 61 -20.10 -13.26 1.97
N ARG A 62 -19.26 -12.71 1.09
CA ARG A 62 -19.25 -13.06 -0.32
C ARG A 62 -17.83 -13.35 -0.78
N THR A 63 -17.73 -14.35 -1.64
CA THR A 63 -16.46 -14.75 -2.27
C THR A 63 -16.39 -14.24 -3.71
N THR A 64 -15.22 -14.31 -4.32
CA THR A 64 -15.06 -14.01 -5.75
C THR A 64 -15.92 -14.96 -6.60
N HIS A 65 -16.06 -16.22 -6.17
CA HIS A 65 -16.93 -17.21 -6.82
C HIS A 65 -18.41 -16.81 -6.79
N ASP A 66 -18.90 -16.25 -5.67
CA ASP A 66 -20.31 -15.83 -5.56
C ASP A 66 -20.70 -14.72 -6.56
N LEU A 67 -19.72 -13.96 -7.04
CA LEU A 67 -19.94 -12.82 -7.92
C LEU A 67 -19.65 -13.11 -9.39
N PHE A 68 -18.64 -13.94 -9.66
CA PHE A 68 -18.15 -14.20 -11.02
C PHE A 68 -18.33 -15.67 -11.46
N GLY A 69 -18.74 -16.56 -10.57
CA GLY A 69 -18.88 -17.98 -10.86
C GLY A 69 -17.55 -18.72 -10.83
N GLU A 70 -17.38 -19.70 -11.71
CA GLU A 70 -16.20 -20.56 -11.73
C GLU A 70 -14.92 -19.85 -12.13
N CYS A 71 -13.79 -20.24 -11.53
CA CYS A 71 -12.48 -19.77 -11.88
C CYS A 71 -12.04 -20.38 -13.23
N LEU A 72 -12.01 -19.55 -14.27
CA LEU A 72 -11.67 -19.98 -15.64
C LEU A 72 -10.18 -20.20 -15.84
N HIS A 73 -9.33 -19.48 -15.13
CA HIS A 73 -7.87 -19.57 -15.21
C HIS A 73 -7.23 -19.25 -13.88
N ARG A 74 -6.18 -19.99 -13.52
CA ARG A 74 -5.44 -19.80 -12.27
C ARG A 74 -3.94 -19.84 -12.56
N TYR A 75 -3.28 -18.72 -12.25
CA TYR A 75 -1.82 -18.59 -12.31
C TYR A 75 -1.36 -17.88 -11.02
N VAL A 76 -0.77 -18.65 -10.11
CA VAL A 76 -0.40 -18.16 -8.79
C VAL A 76 1.08 -17.83 -8.70
N ILE A 77 1.49 -17.09 -7.67
CA ILE A 77 2.87 -16.63 -7.50
C ILE A 77 3.90 -17.76 -7.53
N THR A 78 3.55 -18.95 -7.04
CA THR A 78 4.43 -20.12 -7.12
C THR A 78 4.64 -20.61 -8.57
N ASN A 79 3.63 -20.51 -9.42
CA ASN A 79 3.78 -20.77 -10.85
C ASN A 79 4.69 -19.71 -11.48
N ALA A 80 4.43 -18.42 -11.19
CA ALA A 80 5.22 -17.32 -11.74
C ALA A 80 6.70 -17.39 -11.35
N ILE A 81 7.01 -17.83 -10.12
CA ILE A 81 8.39 -18.08 -9.67
C ILE A 81 8.99 -19.29 -10.37
N SER A 82 8.21 -20.37 -10.54
CA SER A 82 8.68 -21.58 -11.24
C SER A 82 8.99 -21.32 -12.72
N ASP A 83 8.19 -20.48 -13.36
CA ASP A 83 8.34 -20.09 -14.76
C ASP A 83 9.35 -18.94 -14.95
N GLU A 84 10.03 -18.52 -13.89
CA GLU A 84 11.01 -17.41 -13.87
C GLU A 84 10.44 -16.05 -14.32
N ASN A 85 9.13 -15.89 -14.29
CA ASN A 85 8.47 -14.63 -14.61
C ASN A 85 8.59 -13.57 -13.51
N VAL A 86 8.84 -14.02 -12.26
CA VAL A 86 9.13 -13.15 -11.12
C VAL A 86 10.23 -13.76 -10.25
N LEU A 87 10.94 -12.92 -9.52
CA LEU A 87 12.01 -13.34 -8.63
C LEU A 87 11.46 -13.99 -7.36
N LYS A 88 12.27 -14.84 -6.74
CA LYS A 88 12.02 -15.32 -5.38
C LYS A 88 12.26 -14.18 -4.38
N PHE A 89 11.49 -14.16 -3.31
CA PHE A 89 11.74 -13.24 -2.18
C PHE A 89 12.10 -14.03 -0.93
N ALA A 90 12.93 -13.42 -0.07
CA ALA A 90 13.30 -13.96 1.23
C ALA A 90 12.65 -13.11 2.33
N ILE A 91 12.23 -13.75 3.42
CA ILE A 91 11.64 -13.09 4.57
C ILE A 91 12.63 -13.18 5.72
N GLU A 92 12.93 -12.04 6.33
CA GLU A 92 13.76 -11.94 7.52
C GLU A 92 12.95 -11.26 8.62
N TYR A 93 12.87 -11.89 9.77
CA TYR A 93 12.18 -11.35 10.93
C TYR A 93 13.18 -10.70 11.88
N TRP A 94 12.89 -9.48 12.28
CA TRP A 94 13.65 -8.76 13.29
C TRP A 94 12.77 -8.43 14.50
N GLY A 95 13.38 -8.45 15.71
CA GLY A 95 12.64 -8.10 16.93
C GLY A 95 11.65 -9.16 17.39
N LYS A 96 11.95 -10.43 17.19
CA LYS A 96 11.06 -11.55 17.54
C LYS A 96 10.74 -11.60 19.03
N LEU A 97 9.46 -11.61 19.37
CA LEU A 97 8.99 -12.04 20.68
C LEU A 97 9.19 -13.57 20.77
N LYS A 98 10.12 -14.00 21.63
CA LYS A 98 10.31 -15.43 21.92
C LYS A 98 9.58 -15.76 23.22
N ARG A 99 8.79 -16.85 23.23
CA ARG A 99 8.39 -17.48 24.50
C ARG A 99 9.63 -17.97 25.25
N LYS A 100 9.53 -18.09 26.58
CA LYS A 100 10.61 -18.63 27.44
C LYS A 100 11.15 -20.01 27.00
N GLY A 101 10.46 -20.73 26.12
CA GLY A 101 10.85 -22.00 25.52
C GLY A 101 11.47 -21.92 24.12
N GLY A 102 11.73 -20.73 23.57
CA GLY A 102 12.39 -20.57 22.27
C GLY A 102 11.48 -20.61 21.04
N GLU A 103 10.19 -20.89 21.18
CA GLU A 103 9.21 -20.87 20.09
C GLU A 103 8.82 -19.44 19.73
N LEU A 104 8.62 -19.19 18.43
CA LEU A 104 8.12 -17.91 17.92
C LEU A 104 6.66 -17.74 18.33
N VAL A 105 6.33 -16.59 18.90
CA VAL A 105 4.93 -16.26 19.22
C VAL A 105 4.28 -15.72 17.96
N ASP A 106 3.48 -16.56 17.32
CA ASP A 106 2.68 -16.24 16.13
C ASP A 106 1.20 -16.07 16.48
N GLU A 107 0.86 -16.14 17.76
CA GLU A 107 -0.51 -15.97 18.24
C GLU A 107 -0.76 -14.53 18.69
N ALA A 108 -1.91 -13.98 18.29
CA ALA A 108 -2.47 -12.80 18.90
C ALA A 108 -2.66 -13.07 20.40
N VAL A 109 -1.76 -12.53 21.21
CA VAL A 109 -1.93 -12.58 22.66
C VAL A 109 -3.10 -11.64 22.98
N SER A 110 -4.22 -12.21 23.38
CA SER A 110 -5.51 -11.53 23.58
C SER A 110 -5.49 -10.40 24.63
N SER A 111 -4.36 -10.15 25.26
CA SER A 111 -4.14 -9.12 26.28
C SER A 111 -3.20 -7.99 25.85
N ILE A 112 -2.67 -7.99 24.62
CA ILE A 112 -1.80 -6.91 24.13
C ILE A 112 -2.65 -5.94 23.31
N ASP A 113 -2.66 -4.67 23.71
CA ASP A 113 -3.13 -3.59 22.87
C ASP A 113 -2.21 -3.45 21.66
N THR A 114 -2.66 -4.02 20.53
CA THR A 114 -1.89 -4.06 19.28
C THR A 114 -1.57 -2.66 18.78
N LYS A 115 -2.49 -1.71 18.96
CA LYS A 115 -2.29 -0.32 18.57
C LYS A 115 -1.18 0.32 19.40
N ALA A 116 -1.28 0.25 20.72
CA ALA A 116 -0.25 0.77 21.63
C ALA A 116 1.13 0.13 21.39
N PHE A 117 1.16 -1.14 21.01
CA PHE A 117 2.40 -1.83 20.67
C PHE A 117 3.06 -1.24 19.42
N PHE A 118 2.31 -1.10 18.30
CA PHE A 118 2.86 -0.57 17.04
C PHE A 118 3.21 0.92 17.13
N GLU A 119 2.51 1.69 17.96
CA GLU A 119 2.72 3.12 18.13
C GLU A 119 3.72 3.46 19.26
N SER A 120 4.31 2.46 19.93
CA SER A 120 5.29 2.69 21.00
C SER A 120 6.54 3.42 20.50
N PRO A 121 6.85 4.65 20.97
CA PRO A 121 7.99 5.43 20.47
C PRO A 121 9.33 4.74 20.70
N GLN A 122 9.50 4.02 21.83
CA GLN A 122 10.72 3.29 22.14
C GLN A 122 10.95 2.16 21.12
N ARG A 123 9.90 1.41 20.77
CA ARG A 123 9.97 0.36 19.77
C ARG A 123 10.25 0.92 18.38
N ILE A 124 9.55 1.98 17.99
CA ILE A 124 9.76 2.68 16.71
C ILE A 124 11.22 3.15 16.62
N GLY A 125 11.80 3.69 17.69
CA GLY A 125 13.20 4.08 17.75
C GLY A 125 14.14 2.93 17.42
N GLN A 126 13.95 1.76 18.05
CA GLN A 126 14.76 0.56 17.79
C GLN A 126 14.63 0.07 16.33
N VAL A 127 13.44 0.16 15.75
CA VAL A 127 13.22 -0.21 14.35
C VAL A 127 13.96 0.76 13.42
N VAL A 128 13.87 2.07 13.65
CA VAL A 128 14.62 3.07 12.88
C VAL A 128 16.12 2.84 12.97
N ASP A 129 16.66 2.62 14.18
CA ASP A 129 18.08 2.33 14.38
C ASP A 129 18.52 1.12 13.57
N TRP A 130 17.71 0.07 13.60
CA TRP A 130 18.02 -1.14 12.83
C TRP A 130 17.95 -0.90 11.32
N VAL A 131 16.94 -0.18 10.84
CA VAL A 131 16.80 0.16 9.42
C VAL A 131 17.99 1.00 8.96
N VAL A 132 18.35 2.06 9.68
CA VAL A 132 19.51 2.90 9.37
C VAL A 132 20.80 2.08 9.30
N ALA A 133 21.04 1.22 10.27
CA ALA A 133 22.25 0.39 10.32
C ALA A 133 22.33 -0.68 9.21
N ASN A 134 21.19 -1.14 8.67
CA ASN A 134 21.16 -2.25 7.72
C ASN A 134 20.75 -1.86 6.31
N HIS A 135 20.22 -0.66 6.09
CA HIS A 135 19.63 -0.24 4.82
C HIS A 135 20.63 -0.36 3.66
N ASN A 136 21.85 0.11 3.84
CA ASN A 136 22.91 0.00 2.85
C ASN A 136 23.10 -1.45 2.36
N ARG A 137 23.25 -2.39 3.29
CA ARG A 137 23.40 -3.82 2.98
C ARG A 137 22.16 -4.38 2.28
N LYS A 138 20.95 -4.02 2.73
CA LYS A 138 19.69 -4.53 2.16
C LYS A 138 19.42 -4.00 0.75
N THR A 139 19.85 -2.79 0.47
CA THR A 139 19.63 -2.13 -0.84
C THR A 139 20.88 -2.15 -1.73
N HIS A 140 21.82 -3.04 -1.48
CA HIS A 140 23.04 -3.20 -2.28
C HIS A 140 23.78 -1.86 -2.50
N ASN A 141 24.23 -1.25 -1.40
CA ASN A 141 24.91 0.05 -1.43
C ASN A 141 24.06 1.17 -2.06
N TYR A 142 22.78 1.26 -1.66
CA TYR A 142 21.82 2.23 -2.17
C TYR A 142 21.52 2.11 -3.67
N GLU A 143 21.84 0.98 -4.30
CA GLU A 143 21.47 0.73 -5.68
C GLU A 143 19.94 0.59 -5.85
N PHE A 144 19.27 0.09 -4.80
CA PHE A 144 17.82 -0.13 -4.78
C PHE A 144 17.12 0.80 -3.80
N THR A 145 15.83 1.02 -4.04
CA THR A 145 14.90 1.66 -3.11
C THR A 145 14.31 0.63 -2.17
N ALA A 146 14.01 1.02 -0.94
CA ALA A 146 13.15 0.25 -0.05
C ALA A 146 11.78 0.92 0.09
N MET A 147 10.74 0.10 0.24
CA MET A 147 9.43 0.54 0.73
C MET A 147 9.31 0.17 2.20
N PHE A 148 8.77 1.05 3.02
CA PHE A 148 8.52 0.79 4.42
C PHE A 148 7.03 0.96 4.72
N CYS A 149 6.36 -0.16 4.97
CA CYS A 149 4.94 -0.21 5.27
C CYS A 149 4.73 -0.26 6.78
N VAL A 150 3.95 0.70 7.31
CA VAL A 150 3.67 0.85 8.74
C VAL A 150 2.18 0.73 9.05
N SER A 151 1.83 0.57 10.33
CA SER A 151 0.50 0.19 10.80
C SER A 151 -0.56 1.29 10.66
N SER A 152 -0.20 2.54 10.91
CA SER A 152 -1.12 3.69 10.95
C SER A 152 -0.44 4.98 10.49
N VAL A 153 -1.23 6.04 10.28
CA VAL A 153 -0.72 7.38 9.96
C VAL A 153 0.06 7.94 11.16
N GLU A 154 -0.38 7.71 12.39
CA GLU A 154 0.31 8.14 13.60
C GLU A 154 1.68 7.46 13.74
N ALA A 155 1.75 6.16 13.49
CA ALA A 155 3.02 5.44 13.44
C ALA A 155 3.92 6.00 12.34
N LEU A 156 3.38 6.27 11.15
CA LEU A 156 4.11 6.86 10.03
C LEU A 156 4.71 8.22 10.40
N ILE A 157 3.92 9.10 11.01
CA ILE A 157 4.37 10.41 11.49
C ILE A 157 5.55 10.24 12.45
N THR A 158 5.43 9.35 13.42
CA THR A 158 6.50 9.07 14.40
C THR A 158 7.76 8.54 13.72
N TYR A 159 7.61 7.62 12.77
CA TYR A 159 8.74 7.10 11.98
C TYR A 159 9.43 8.20 11.16
N TYR A 160 8.65 9.00 10.44
CA TYR A 160 9.22 10.05 9.59
C TYR A 160 9.95 11.11 10.40
N ASP A 161 9.33 11.61 11.48
CA ASP A 161 9.92 12.61 12.36
C ASP A 161 11.25 12.09 12.96
N LEU A 162 11.32 10.81 13.32
CA LEU A 162 12.53 10.20 13.86
C LEU A 162 13.64 10.02 12.81
N PHE A 163 13.30 9.59 11.59
CA PHE A 163 14.27 9.59 10.49
C PHE A 163 14.78 10.99 10.20
N LYS A 164 13.90 11.99 10.16
CA LYS A 164 14.29 13.39 9.96
C LYS A 164 15.24 13.87 11.05
N GLN A 165 14.88 13.67 12.32
CA GLN A 165 15.71 14.05 13.46
C GLN A 165 17.12 13.43 13.38
N LYS A 166 17.21 12.11 13.12
CA LYS A 166 18.49 11.42 13.00
C LYS A 166 19.34 11.90 11.84
N ARG A 167 18.71 12.26 10.73
CA ARG A 167 19.38 12.89 9.60
C ARG A 167 19.93 14.28 9.94
N GLU A 168 19.17 15.11 10.67
CA GLU A 168 19.58 16.46 11.08
C GLU A 168 20.80 16.43 12.01
N VAL A 169 20.92 15.39 12.87
CA VAL A 169 22.09 15.20 13.74
C VAL A 169 23.22 14.42 13.06
N GLY A 170 23.08 14.04 11.80
CA GLY A 170 24.14 13.43 10.99
C GLY A 170 24.33 11.93 11.21
N GLU A 171 23.37 11.21 11.81
CA GLU A 171 23.44 9.76 11.99
C GLU A 171 23.27 8.99 10.68
N HIS A 172 22.64 9.58 9.67
CA HIS A 172 22.49 9.03 8.32
C HIS A 172 22.21 10.12 7.28
N ASP A 173 22.29 9.76 5.99
CA ASP A 173 22.00 10.63 4.85
C ASP A 173 20.83 10.10 3.98
N LEU A 174 20.05 9.15 4.49
CA LEU A 174 18.93 8.53 3.78
C LEU A 174 17.90 9.58 3.34
N ARG A 175 17.45 9.46 2.10
CA ARG A 175 16.38 10.28 1.52
C ARG A 175 15.06 9.54 1.71
N VAL A 176 14.36 9.92 2.76
CA VAL A 176 13.06 9.33 3.09
C VAL A 176 11.97 10.21 2.49
N ALA A 177 11.12 9.62 1.66
CA ALA A 177 9.88 10.23 1.20
C ALA A 177 8.71 9.50 1.83
N THR A 178 7.59 10.19 2.00
CA THR A 178 6.37 9.60 2.55
C THR A 178 5.14 10.09 1.82
N ILE A 179 4.12 9.25 1.78
CA ILE A 179 2.81 9.61 1.27
C ILE A 179 1.74 8.79 1.97
N PHE A 180 0.69 9.44 2.37
CA PHE A 180 -0.50 8.82 2.96
C PHE A 180 -1.74 9.64 2.63
N SER A 181 -2.92 9.03 2.66
CA SER A 181 -4.18 9.75 2.58
C SER A 181 -4.60 10.19 3.98
N TYR A 182 -5.22 11.33 4.07
CA TYR A 182 -5.76 11.88 5.33
C TYR A 182 -7.28 11.74 5.44
N GLY A 183 -7.90 10.95 4.56
CA GLY A 183 -9.31 10.57 4.65
C GLY A 183 -9.55 9.38 5.56
N THR A 184 -10.77 9.23 6.07
CA THR A 184 -11.24 8.21 7.03
C THR A 184 -10.98 6.75 6.65
N ASN A 185 -10.55 6.47 5.42
CA ASN A 185 -10.43 5.11 4.89
C ASN A 185 -9.07 4.42 5.14
N GLU A 186 -8.06 5.09 5.71
CA GLU A 186 -6.77 4.45 6.00
C GLU A 186 -6.72 3.78 7.37
N ASP A 187 -7.55 4.22 8.32
CA ASP A 187 -7.65 3.63 9.65
C ASP A 187 -8.53 2.37 9.70
N ASP A 188 -9.30 2.11 8.67
CA ASP A 188 -10.04 0.86 8.52
C ASP A 188 -9.06 -0.25 8.16
N ALA A 189 -8.43 -0.83 9.19
CA ALA A 189 -7.46 -1.92 9.07
C ALA A 189 -8.04 -3.19 8.41
N GLU A 190 -9.33 -3.21 8.19
CA GLU A 190 -10.09 -4.22 7.46
C GLU A 190 -10.71 -3.68 6.16
N ALA A 191 -10.61 -2.39 5.88
CA ALA A 191 -11.01 -1.85 4.59
C ALA A 191 -10.12 -2.49 3.53
N ASN A 192 -10.67 -3.50 2.95
CA ASN A 192 -10.15 -4.36 1.90
C ASN A 192 -9.34 -3.56 0.88
N GLY A 193 -8.06 -3.30 1.16
CA GLY A 193 -7.10 -2.79 0.19
C GLY A 193 -7.66 -1.87 -0.91
N LEU A 194 -8.54 -0.94 -0.56
CA LEU A 194 -9.04 0.09 -1.46
C LEU A 194 -7.94 1.11 -1.72
N ILE A 195 -6.90 0.66 -2.40
CA ILE A 195 -6.00 1.53 -3.11
C ILE A 195 -6.45 1.46 -4.57
N GLY A 196 -7.57 2.08 -4.85
CA GLY A 196 -7.89 2.55 -6.20
C GLY A 196 -6.94 3.69 -6.56
N ASP A 197 -6.90 4.08 -7.83
CA ASP A 197 -6.48 5.44 -8.19
C ASP A 197 -7.16 6.38 -7.17
N PRO A 198 -6.40 7.25 -6.51
CA PRO A 198 -6.96 8.07 -5.48
C PRO A 198 -8.03 8.97 -6.09
N ASP A 199 -9.29 8.57 -6.03
CA ASP A 199 -10.39 9.50 -6.02
C ASP A 199 -10.25 10.24 -4.68
N PHE A 200 -9.32 11.19 -4.66
CA PHE A 200 -9.08 12.05 -3.53
C PHE A 200 -10.25 13.00 -3.40
N ASP A 201 -11.29 12.57 -2.73
CA ASP A 201 -12.29 13.48 -2.21
C ASP A 201 -11.69 14.21 -1.00
N LEU A 202 -10.93 15.26 -1.29
CA LEU A 202 -10.37 16.18 -0.30
C LEU A 202 -11.43 17.10 0.31
N SER A 203 -12.69 16.93 -0.02
CA SER A 203 -13.78 17.84 0.36
C SER A 203 -14.38 17.55 1.75
N GLN A 204 -14.04 16.43 2.38
CA GLN A 204 -14.51 16.12 3.75
C GLN A 204 -13.45 16.54 4.77
N ASP A 205 -13.42 17.82 5.06
CA ASP A 205 -12.61 18.41 6.14
C ASP A 205 -13.42 18.33 7.46
N ASP A 206 -13.52 17.15 8.03
CA ASP A 206 -13.94 16.98 9.42
C ASP A 206 -12.70 17.26 10.27
N GLY A 207 -12.71 18.31 11.11
CA GLY A 207 -11.55 18.85 11.84
C GLY A 207 -10.65 17.87 12.61
N ALA A 208 -10.98 16.58 12.62
CA ALA A 208 -10.16 15.49 13.16
C ALA A 208 -8.92 15.17 12.27
N HIS A 209 -8.93 15.56 10.98
CA HIS A 209 -7.85 15.25 10.05
C HIS A 209 -6.90 16.41 9.76
N SER A 210 -7.11 17.58 10.39
CA SER A 210 -6.25 18.76 10.19
C SER A 210 -4.79 18.46 10.57
N HIS A 211 -4.55 17.75 11.67
CA HIS A 211 -3.21 17.41 12.13
C HIS A 211 -2.43 16.54 11.13
N SER A 212 -3.04 15.50 10.59
CA SER A 212 -2.40 14.61 9.63
C SER A 212 -2.12 15.32 8.31
N ARG A 213 -3.02 16.22 7.88
CA ARG A 213 -2.83 17.05 6.69
C ARG A 213 -1.69 18.04 6.87
N ASP A 214 -1.63 18.73 8.02
CA ASP A 214 -0.56 19.70 8.32
C ASP A 214 0.80 18.99 8.39
N LYS A 215 0.85 17.78 8.96
CA LYS A 215 2.06 16.95 8.96
C LYS A 215 2.47 16.57 7.55
N LEU A 216 1.54 16.11 6.72
CA LEU A 216 1.84 15.77 5.32
C LEU A 216 2.35 16.98 4.53
N GLU A 217 1.75 18.15 4.71
CA GLU A 217 2.24 19.40 4.09
C GLU A 217 3.67 19.69 4.51
N SER A 218 4.00 19.60 5.80
CA SER A 218 5.37 19.77 6.30
C SER A 218 6.35 18.77 5.67
N TYR A 219 5.94 17.53 5.45
CA TYR A 219 6.79 16.52 4.80
C TYR A 219 6.94 16.75 3.30
N ILE A 220 5.93 17.33 2.66
CA ILE A 220 6.00 17.81 1.28
C ILE A 220 6.96 18.99 1.18
N ASP A 221 7.00 19.89 2.17
CA ASP A 221 7.98 20.98 2.21
C ASP A 221 9.41 20.43 2.32
N ASP A 222 9.66 19.44 3.15
CA ASP A 222 10.96 18.74 3.22
C ASP A 222 11.35 18.12 1.87
N TYR A 223 10.37 17.50 1.21
CA TYR A 223 10.55 16.91 -0.13
C TYR A 223 10.84 18.00 -1.18
N ASN A 224 10.10 19.11 -1.16
CA ASN A 224 10.30 20.24 -2.05
C ASN A 224 11.70 20.84 -1.90
N ALA A 225 12.16 20.98 -0.65
CA ALA A 225 13.51 21.48 -0.36
C ALA A 225 14.58 20.53 -0.91
N LEU A 226 14.39 19.20 -0.76
CA LEU A 226 15.35 18.18 -1.19
C LEU A 226 15.43 18.07 -2.72
N TYR A 227 14.28 18.11 -3.40
CA TYR A 227 14.17 17.83 -4.83
C TYR A 227 13.92 19.09 -5.69
N LYS A 228 13.89 20.29 -5.07
CA LYS A 228 13.65 21.59 -5.73
C LYS A 228 12.32 21.61 -6.48
N THR A 229 11.27 21.10 -5.85
CA THR A 229 9.91 21.07 -6.36
C THR A 229 9.00 22.06 -5.60
N GLN A 230 7.73 22.16 -5.96
CA GLN A 230 6.75 23.08 -5.36
C GLN A 230 5.37 22.40 -5.26
N PHE A 231 5.33 21.25 -4.63
CA PHE A 231 4.06 20.53 -4.38
C PHE A 231 3.41 21.03 -3.09
N SER A 232 2.09 20.84 -2.99
CA SER A 232 1.30 21.17 -1.80
C SER A 232 0.01 20.37 -1.77
N THR A 233 -0.54 20.13 -0.58
CA THR A 233 -1.85 19.50 -0.39
C THR A 233 -3.02 20.48 -0.49
N GLN A 234 -2.75 21.79 -0.61
CA GLN A 234 -3.81 22.81 -0.64
C GLN A 234 -4.77 22.65 -1.82
N GLN A 235 -4.33 22.00 -2.88
CA GLN A 235 -5.13 21.67 -4.04
C GLN A 235 -4.96 20.18 -4.37
N SER A 236 -6.06 19.48 -4.68
CA SER A 236 -6.06 18.07 -5.09
C SER A 236 -5.06 17.77 -6.22
N LYS A 237 -4.93 18.69 -7.17
CA LYS A 237 -3.96 18.58 -8.27
C LYS A 237 -2.51 18.63 -7.78
N GLY A 238 -2.22 19.41 -6.74
CA GLY A 238 -0.88 19.52 -6.15
C GLY A 238 -0.46 18.19 -5.50
N PHE A 239 -1.34 17.60 -4.70
CA PHE A 239 -1.11 16.31 -4.08
C PHE A 239 -0.96 15.18 -5.13
N TYR A 240 -1.80 15.17 -6.16
CA TYR A 240 -1.70 14.21 -7.26
C TYR A 240 -0.37 14.31 -8.02
N ASN A 241 0.12 15.53 -8.24
CA ASN A 241 1.42 15.74 -8.87
C ASN A 241 2.58 15.26 -7.96
N TYR A 242 2.47 15.46 -6.65
CA TYR A 242 3.40 14.92 -5.66
C TYR A 242 3.44 13.38 -5.71
N TYR A 243 2.25 12.75 -5.68
CA TYR A 243 2.11 11.30 -5.85
C TYR A 243 2.81 10.80 -7.12
N LYS A 244 2.55 11.45 -8.25
CA LYS A 244 3.18 11.08 -9.53
C LYS A 244 4.69 11.28 -9.54
N ASP A 245 5.19 12.33 -8.91
CA ASP A 245 6.63 12.59 -8.86
C ASP A 245 7.37 11.54 -8.04
N ILE A 246 6.82 11.13 -6.88
CA ILE A 246 7.36 10.01 -6.11
C ILE A 246 7.41 8.74 -6.97
N ALA A 247 6.28 8.38 -7.59
CA ALA A 247 6.20 7.20 -8.45
C ALA A 247 7.23 7.23 -9.58
N ARG A 248 7.37 8.39 -10.23
CA ARG A 248 8.35 8.63 -11.30
C ARG A 248 9.78 8.43 -10.80
N ARG A 249 10.17 9.05 -9.68
CA ARG A 249 11.54 8.95 -9.14
C ARG A 249 11.90 7.52 -8.77
N VAL A 250 10.98 6.76 -8.18
CA VAL A 250 11.23 5.36 -7.84
C VAL A 250 11.34 4.49 -9.10
N LYS A 251 10.52 4.74 -10.12
CA LYS A 251 10.58 4.02 -11.41
C LYS A 251 11.80 4.40 -12.26
N ASP A 252 12.07 5.70 -12.40
CA ASP A 252 13.17 6.20 -13.23
C ASP A 252 14.55 5.76 -12.70
N ARG A 253 14.62 5.26 -11.47
CA ARG A 253 15.85 4.71 -10.90
C ARG A 253 16.41 3.52 -11.68
N GLU A 254 15.60 2.85 -12.48
CA GLU A 254 16.06 1.75 -13.36
C GLU A 254 16.80 2.24 -14.62
N ARG A 255 16.69 3.52 -14.95
CA ARG A 255 17.29 4.09 -16.15
C ARG A 255 18.81 4.22 -15.99
N GLU A 256 19.55 3.97 -17.04
CA GLU A 256 21.02 4.09 -17.06
C GLU A 256 21.49 5.54 -16.81
N ASP A 257 20.68 6.53 -17.24
CA ASP A 257 20.92 7.97 -17.06
C ASP A 257 20.32 8.54 -15.77
N ALA A 258 19.84 7.70 -14.85
CA ALA A 258 19.23 8.16 -13.61
C ALA A 258 20.20 8.99 -12.76
N ASN A 259 19.76 10.22 -12.43
CA ASN A 259 20.56 11.09 -11.57
C ASN A 259 20.54 10.59 -10.12
N PRO A 260 21.69 10.28 -9.49
CA PRO A 260 21.73 9.88 -8.09
C PRO A 260 21.12 10.91 -7.12
N ALA A 261 21.06 12.19 -7.53
CA ALA A 261 20.43 13.25 -6.74
C ALA A 261 18.89 13.11 -6.69
N ASP A 262 18.29 12.36 -7.61
CA ASP A 262 16.83 12.15 -7.67
C ASP A 262 16.35 10.92 -6.92
N ARG A 263 17.26 10.13 -6.34
CA ARG A 263 16.92 8.89 -5.66
C ARG A 263 16.05 9.11 -4.42
N ILE A 264 15.12 8.20 -4.19
CA ILE A 264 14.43 7.97 -2.92
C ILE A 264 15.01 6.68 -2.35
N ASP A 265 15.56 6.72 -1.14
CA ASP A 265 16.12 5.52 -0.50
C ASP A 265 15.03 4.72 0.21
N ILE A 266 14.14 5.40 0.93
CA ILE A 266 13.01 4.77 1.62
C ILE A 266 11.72 5.51 1.26
N LEU A 267 10.72 4.76 0.79
CA LEU A 267 9.36 5.24 0.62
C LEU A 267 8.50 4.71 1.77
N LEU A 268 8.17 5.59 2.72
CA LEU A 268 7.39 5.28 3.91
C LEU A 268 5.90 5.44 3.62
N VAL A 269 5.11 4.38 3.85
CA VAL A 269 3.69 4.33 3.48
C VAL A 269 2.86 3.56 4.51
N VAL A 270 1.56 3.81 4.57
CA VAL A 270 0.60 2.96 5.28
C VAL A 270 0.05 1.89 4.34
N ASN A 271 -0.66 2.29 3.30
CA ASN A 271 -1.26 1.39 2.31
C ASN A 271 -0.93 1.78 0.86
N MET A 272 -0.57 3.04 0.60
CA MET A 272 -0.33 3.54 -0.74
C MET A 272 0.84 2.81 -1.41
N TYR A 273 0.76 2.61 -2.72
CA TYR A 273 1.73 1.86 -3.52
C TYR A 273 1.90 0.36 -3.19
N LEU A 274 1.21 -0.17 -2.19
CA LEU A 274 1.24 -1.62 -1.92
C LEU A 274 0.55 -2.43 -3.03
N THR A 275 -0.28 -1.79 -3.83
CA THR A 275 -0.94 -2.40 -4.99
C THR A 275 -0.77 -1.54 -6.24
N GLY A 276 -0.77 -2.17 -7.42
CA GLY A 276 -0.70 -1.47 -8.71
C GLY A 276 0.60 -0.73 -8.99
N PHE A 277 1.58 -0.73 -8.08
CA PHE A 277 2.86 -0.07 -8.26
C PHE A 277 3.95 -1.07 -8.69
N ASP A 278 4.65 -0.77 -9.77
CA ASP A 278 5.73 -1.58 -10.31
C ASP A 278 7.00 -0.75 -10.46
N ALA A 279 8.09 -1.22 -9.83
CA ALA A 279 9.40 -0.59 -9.91
C ALA A 279 10.50 -1.66 -9.73
N LYS A 280 11.28 -1.92 -10.77
CA LYS A 280 12.33 -2.96 -10.77
C LYS A 280 13.46 -2.71 -9.77
N LYS A 281 13.72 -1.44 -9.45
CA LYS A 281 14.73 -1.06 -8.44
C LYS A 281 14.15 -0.96 -7.01
N LEU A 282 13.01 -1.61 -6.75
CA LEU A 282 12.44 -1.79 -5.42
C LEU A 282 12.69 -3.25 -4.97
N ASN A 283 13.75 -3.49 -4.20
CA ASN A 283 14.13 -4.84 -3.79
C ASN A 283 13.85 -5.16 -2.32
N THR A 284 13.57 -4.16 -1.50
CA THR A 284 13.42 -4.32 -0.06
C THR A 284 12.07 -3.79 0.40
N LEU A 285 11.35 -4.60 1.17
CA LEU A 285 10.14 -4.21 1.86
C LEU A 285 10.34 -4.36 3.37
N TYR A 286 10.36 -3.25 4.09
CA TYR A 286 10.23 -3.25 5.54
C TYR A 286 8.75 -3.26 5.90
N VAL A 287 8.36 -4.14 6.83
CA VAL A 287 6.97 -4.28 7.25
C VAL A 287 6.89 -4.16 8.76
N ASP A 288 6.28 -3.09 9.23
CA ASP A 288 5.89 -2.88 10.62
C ASP A 288 4.37 -2.74 10.73
N LYS A 289 3.69 -3.76 10.23
CA LYS A 289 2.24 -3.83 10.13
C LYS A 289 1.80 -5.28 10.15
N ASN A 290 0.64 -5.56 10.74
CA ASN A 290 0.04 -6.89 10.71
C ASN A 290 -0.67 -7.11 9.36
N LEU A 291 0.08 -7.51 8.35
CA LEU A 291 -0.46 -7.85 7.03
C LEU A 291 -1.01 -9.28 7.06
N ARG A 292 -2.20 -9.46 6.50
CA ARG A 292 -2.86 -10.77 6.40
C ARG A 292 -3.32 -11.04 4.98
N TYR A 293 -3.41 -12.33 4.62
CA TYR A 293 -3.99 -12.82 3.36
C TYR A 293 -3.50 -12.05 2.11
N HIS A 294 -4.43 -11.45 1.39
CA HIS A 294 -4.14 -10.74 0.14
C HIS A 294 -3.21 -9.53 0.34
N GLY A 295 -3.34 -8.78 1.43
CA GLY A 295 -2.45 -7.65 1.71
C GLY A 295 -0.98 -8.08 1.86
N LEU A 296 -0.73 -9.26 2.47
CA LEU A 296 0.61 -9.83 2.60
C LEU A 296 1.21 -10.16 1.23
N ILE A 297 0.46 -10.88 0.38
CA ILE A 297 0.93 -11.26 -0.96
C ILE A 297 1.14 -10.04 -1.84
N GLN A 298 0.24 -9.07 -1.80
CA GLN A 298 0.35 -7.84 -2.58
C GLN A 298 1.59 -7.03 -2.20
N ALA A 299 1.84 -6.86 -0.89
CA ALA A 299 3.02 -6.14 -0.40
C ALA A 299 4.31 -6.85 -0.81
N TYR A 300 4.41 -8.17 -0.61
CA TYR A 300 5.61 -8.93 -0.94
C TYR A 300 5.87 -8.98 -2.44
N SER A 301 4.82 -8.99 -3.26
CA SER A 301 4.95 -8.95 -4.72
C SER A 301 5.48 -7.61 -5.26
N ARG A 302 5.76 -6.62 -4.41
CA ARG A 302 6.41 -5.37 -4.83
C ARG A 302 7.91 -5.53 -5.04
N THR A 303 8.53 -6.52 -4.41
CA THR A 303 10.00 -6.69 -4.39
C THR A 303 10.51 -7.87 -5.22
N ASN A 304 9.65 -8.52 -5.99
CA ASN A 304 10.01 -9.70 -6.77
C ASN A 304 9.93 -9.51 -8.29
N ARG A 305 10.18 -8.30 -8.76
CA ARG A 305 10.11 -7.88 -10.17
C ARG A 305 11.46 -8.01 -10.87
#